data_56fcbda2aaa6b9c0b1c23336f36d293c
#
_entry.id   56fcbda2aaa6b9c0b1c23336f36d293c
#
_cell.length_a   1.000
_cell.length_b   1.000
_cell.length_c   1.000
_cell.angle_alpha   90.00
_cell.angle_beta   90.00
_cell.angle_gamma   90.00
#
_symmetry.space_group_name_H-M   'P 1'
#
loop_
_entity.id
_entity.type
_entity.pdbx_description
1 polymer ?
#
loop_
_entity_poly.entity_id
_entity_poly.type
_entity_poly.pdbx_seq_one_letter_code
_entity_poly.pdbx_strand_id
1 'polypeptide(L)'
;MTTTQPFWHSRRAVGFWLLAVAAVILAMITVGGLTRITGSGLSITQWDPIMGAIPPLSDTAWAEAFARYKQIPQYIHENAGMSLEAFKGIFWWEWTHRLLGRLLGVLFFVPFVWFAWAGAIARREWPRMLVLFALGGLQGFVGWWMVQSGLETRVSVSQYRLAIHLGVALILLVAILWTALEYLRKSPPETLRVSTSSRWGGERGAFAIAGLVYFQMLLGALVAGLHAGLLYNTWPSMDGRFMPEDAFAQSPWWLNFFENPGMAQFDHRIGAYLVAVSVFALWWRERGKLQGAARRSGNALLHLTLFQIALGITTLLLQAPETLAAAHQLVAALLLCTAVWHAFEVRLRTT
;
A
#
# COMPACT_ATOMS: atom_id res chain seq x y z
N MET A 1 -41.17 23.94 -8.51
CA MET A 1 -40.79 22.80 -7.63
C MET A 1 -39.49 22.23 -8.10
N THR A 2 -38.37 22.60 -7.47
CA THR A 2 -37.06 22.01 -7.75
C THR A 2 -37.05 20.63 -7.08
N THR A 3 -37.28 19.58 -7.86
CA THR A 3 -37.07 18.20 -7.41
C THR A 3 -35.60 18.03 -7.04
N THR A 4 -35.28 18.03 -5.75
CA THR A 4 -33.94 17.71 -5.27
C THR A 4 -33.64 16.27 -5.69
N GLN A 5 -32.72 16.11 -6.63
CA GLN A 5 -32.27 14.80 -7.07
C GLN A 5 -31.78 14.00 -5.84
N PRO A 6 -32.13 12.72 -5.71
CA PRO A 6 -31.64 11.87 -4.62
C PRO A 6 -30.10 11.90 -4.55
N PHE A 7 -29.55 11.80 -3.33
CA PHE A 7 -28.09 11.85 -3.08
C PHE A 7 -27.28 10.88 -3.99
N TRP A 8 -27.82 9.68 -4.24
CA TRP A 8 -27.21 8.63 -5.09
C TRP A 8 -27.08 9.00 -6.57
N HIS A 9 -27.76 10.01 -7.06
CA HIS A 9 -27.59 10.56 -8.41
C HIS A 9 -26.55 11.68 -8.45
N SER A 10 -25.89 11.96 -7.32
CA SER A 10 -24.94 13.06 -7.21
C SER A 10 -23.49 12.59 -7.44
N ARG A 11 -22.68 13.44 -8.07
CA ARG A 11 -21.22 13.24 -8.17
C ARG A 11 -20.57 13.00 -6.80
N ARG A 12 -21.10 13.59 -5.73
CA ARG A 12 -20.57 13.41 -4.38
C ARG A 12 -20.72 11.97 -3.87
N ALA A 13 -21.82 11.29 -4.20
CA ALA A 13 -22.02 9.88 -3.83
C ALA A 13 -20.96 8.99 -4.48
N VAL A 14 -20.60 9.24 -5.75
CA VAL A 14 -19.49 8.57 -6.43
C VAL A 14 -18.17 8.81 -5.71
N GLY A 15 -17.90 10.04 -5.28
CA GLY A 15 -16.69 10.37 -4.52
C GLY A 15 -16.61 9.62 -3.18
N PHE A 16 -17.71 9.55 -2.41
CA PHE A 16 -17.74 8.79 -1.15
C PHE A 16 -17.61 7.29 -1.36
N TRP A 17 -18.23 6.72 -2.40
CA TRP A 17 -18.02 5.35 -2.78
C TRP A 17 -16.55 5.05 -3.07
N LEU A 18 -15.88 5.89 -3.89
CA LEU A 18 -14.46 5.71 -4.19
C LEU A 18 -13.57 5.85 -2.93
N LEU A 19 -13.92 6.73 -1.97
CA LEU A 19 -13.23 6.78 -0.67
C LEU A 19 -13.44 5.50 0.14
N ALA A 20 -14.63 4.91 0.12
CA ALA A 20 -14.87 3.62 0.77
C ALA A 20 -14.02 2.50 0.13
N VAL A 21 -13.92 2.48 -1.21
CA VAL A 21 -13.03 1.57 -1.94
C VAL A 21 -11.56 1.79 -1.52
N ALA A 22 -11.09 3.05 -1.44
CA ALA A 22 -9.73 3.36 -0.98
C ALA A 22 -9.48 2.89 0.47
N ALA A 23 -10.47 3.03 1.36
CA ALA A 23 -10.37 2.54 2.75
C ALA A 23 -10.26 1.01 2.80
N VAL A 24 -11.00 0.28 1.95
CA VAL A 24 -10.86 -1.19 1.85
C VAL A 24 -9.50 -1.57 1.29
N ILE A 25 -8.93 -0.82 0.33
CA ILE A 25 -7.56 -1.06 -0.16
C ILE A 25 -6.53 -0.86 0.97
N LEU A 26 -6.68 0.18 1.81
CA LEU A 26 -5.83 0.39 2.98
C LEU A 26 -5.93 -0.79 3.97
N ALA A 27 -7.14 -1.27 4.25
CA ALA A 27 -7.34 -2.46 5.07
C ALA A 27 -6.67 -3.70 4.44
N MET A 28 -6.80 -3.87 3.11
CA MET A 28 -6.14 -4.96 2.38
C MET A 28 -4.61 -4.89 2.45
N ILE A 29 -4.03 -3.70 2.34
CA ILE A 29 -2.58 -3.51 2.50
C ILE A 29 -2.16 -3.96 3.90
N THR A 30 -2.93 -3.60 4.93
CA THR A 30 -2.64 -3.99 6.32
C THR A 30 -2.77 -5.50 6.54
N VAL A 31 -3.89 -6.10 6.09
CA VAL A 31 -4.10 -7.55 6.20
C VAL A 31 -3.05 -8.34 5.41
N GLY A 32 -2.69 -7.87 4.20
CA GLY A 32 -1.63 -8.46 3.39
C GLY A 32 -0.26 -8.41 4.08
N GLY A 33 0.04 -7.29 4.77
CA GLY A 33 1.23 -7.16 5.60
C GLY A 33 1.25 -8.17 6.75
N LEU A 34 0.14 -8.30 7.48
CA LEU A 34 -0.02 -9.29 8.54
C LEU A 34 0.12 -10.72 8.00
N THR A 35 -0.53 -11.04 6.87
CA THR A 35 -0.38 -12.33 6.18
C THR A 35 1.09 -12.64 5.86
N ARG A 36 1.88 -11.62 5.48
CA ARG A 36 3.32 -11.78 5.23
C ARG A 36 4.12 -11.97 6.52
N ILE A 37 3.87 -11.16 7.56
CA ILE A 37 4.62 -11.18 8.83
C ILE A 37 4.36 -12.49 9.58
N THR A 38 3.13 -12.98 9.58
CA THR A 38 2.74 -14.26 10.22
C THR A 38 3.14 -15.51 9.41
N GLY A 39 3.82 -15.36 8.28
CA GLY A 39 4.19 -16.49 7.42
C GLY A 39 2.99 -17.20 6.76
N SER A 40 1.81 -16.56 6.75
CA SER A 40 0.54 -17.19 6.32
C SER A 40 0.34 -17.24 4.80
N GLY A 41 1.10 -16.45 4.03
CA GLY A 41 0.82 -16.17 2.60
C GLY A 41 1.09 -17.31 1.62
N LEU A 42 1.42 -18.52 2.09
CA LEU A 42 1.61 -19.74 1.30
C LEU A 42 0.72 -20.90 1.79
N SER A 43 -0.20 -20.65 2.72
CA SER A 43 -1.06 -21.68 3.31
C SER A 43 -2.11 -22.23 2.33
N ILE A 44 -2.53 -21.41 1.35
CA ILE A 44 -3.49 -21.79 0.31
C ILE A 44 -2.74 -21.97 -1.00
N THR A 45 -2.41 -23.21 -1.33
CA THR A 45 -1.56 -23.58 -2.47
C THR A 45 -2.27 -23.56 -3.81
N GLN A 46 -3.61 -23.56 -3.83
CA GLN A 46 -4.41 -23.57 -5.05
C GLN A 46 -4.92 -22.18 -5.41
N TRP A 47 -5.02 -21.93 -6.70
CA TRP A 47 -5.63 -20.71 -7.24
C TRP A 47 -7.05 -21.02 -7.70
N ASP A 48 -8.02 -20.71 -6.82
CA ASP A 48 -9.45 -20.86 -7.09
C ASP A 48 -10.14 -19.50 -7.00
N PRO A 49 -10.25 -18.76 -8.10
CA PRO A 49 -10.77 -17.38 -8.08
C PRO A 49 -12.20 -17.28 -7.54
N ILE A 50 -13.07 -18.24 -7.87
CA ILE A 50 -14.50 -18.25 -7.50
C ILE A 50 -14.73 -19.16 -6.30
N MET A 51 -14.45 -20.46 -6.43
CA MET A 51 -14.77 -21.46 -5.39
C MET A 51 -13.92 -21.26 -4.13
N GLY A 52 -12.73 -20.70 -4.22
CA GLY A 52 -11.89 -20.35 -3.06
C GLY A 52 -12.45 -19.22 -2.18
N ALA A 53 -13.65 -18.68 -2.47
CA ALA A 53 -14.41 -17.84 -1.54
C ALA A 53 -15.03 -18.65 -0.41
N ILE A 54 -15.24 -19.96 -0.60
CA ILE A 54 -15.78 -20.87 0.42
C ILE A 54 -14.59 -21.53 1.13
N PRO A 55 -14.45 -21.39 2.46
CA PRO A 55 -13.39 -22.07 3.21
C PRO A 55 -13.68 -23.57 3.33
N PRO A 56 -12.73 -24.41 3.76
CA PRO A 56 -13.01 -25.81 4.08
C PRO A 56 -14.11 -25.92 5.14
N LEU A 57 -15.19 -26.67 4.82
CA LEU A 57 -16.38 -26.80 5.68
C LEU A 57 -16.47 -28.14 6.42
N SER A 58 -15.56 -29.09 6.14
CA SER A 58 -15.53 -30.42 6.79
C SER A 58 -14.11 -30.78 7.23
N ASP A 59 -14.00 -31.73 8.16
CA ASP A 59 -12.70 -32.21 8.62
C ASP A 59 -11.88 -32.85 7.49
N THR A 60 -12.55 -33.52 6.55
CA THR A 60 -11.91 -34.04 5.33
C THR A 60 -11.34 -32.95 4.46
N ALA A 61 -12.10 -31.87 4.22
CA ALA A 61 -11.63 -30.73 3.42
C ALA A 61 -10.45 -30.00 4.12
N TRP A 62 -10.45 -29.89 5.45
CA TRP A 62 -9.32 -29.36 6.20
C TRP A 62 -8.08 -30.26 6.12
N ALA A 63 -8.28 -31.58 6.25
CA ALA A 63 -7.18 -32.55 6.12
C ALA A 63 -6.54 -32.50 4.71
N GLU A 64 -7.35 -32.37 3.65
CA GLU A 64 -6.87 -32.23 2.29
C GLU A 64 -6.11 -30.92 2.07
N ALA A 65 -6.62 -29.78 2.57
CA ALA A 65 -5.94 -28.50 2.47
C ALA A 65 -4.58 -28.54 3.17
N PHE A 66 -4.53 -29.15 4.36
CA PHE A 66 -3.29 -29.34 5.11
C PHE A 66 -2.32 -30.32 4.43
N ALA A 67 -2.82 -31.41 3.83
CA ALA A 67 -2.00 -32.35 3.07
C ALA A 67 -1.31 -31.68 1.88
N ARG A 68 -1.99 -30.76 1.17
CA ARG A 68 -1.37 -29.95 0.10
C ARG A 68 -0.31 -29.00 0.65
N TYR A 69 -0.58 -28.31 1.75
CA TYR A 69 0.38 -27.42 2.39
C TYR A 69 1.66 -28.16 2.83
N LYS A 70 1.55 -29.42 3.29
CA LYS A 70 2.70 -30.25 3.68
C LYS A 70 3.69 -30.55 2.54
N GLN A 71 3.31 -30.30 1.29
CA GLN A 71 4.14 -30.59 0.12
C GLN A 71 5.03 -29.41 -0.30
N ILE A 72 4.80 -28.20 0.23
CA ILE A 72 5.58 -27.02 -0.16
C ILE A 72 6.83 -26.85 0.69
N PRO A 73 7.88 -26.15 0.15
CA PRO A 73 9.14 -25.93 0.85
C PRO A 73 8.99 -25.26 2.23
N GLN A 74 8.05 -24.32 2.38
CA GLN A 74 7.82 -23.64 3.66
C GLN A 74 7.46 -24.64 4.77
N TYR A 75 6.56 -25.59 4.50
CA TYR A 75 6.23 -26.61 5.51
C TYR A 75 7.45 -27.50 5.82
N ILE A 76 8.14 -27.95 4.78
CA ILE A 76 9.26 -28.91 4.92
C ILE A 76 10.41 -28.32 5.74
N HIS A 77 10.73 -27.05 5.51
CA HIS A 77 11.94 -26.42 6.09
C HIS A 77 11.64 -25.55 7.32
N GLU A 78 10.45 -24.95 7.44
CA GLU A 78 10.14 -24.00 8.52
C GLU A 78 9.06 -24.52 9.47
N ASN A 79 8.03 -25.20 8.95
CA ASN A 79 6.84 -25.59 9.68
C ASN A 79 6.66 -27.11 9.85
N ALA A 80 7.76 -27.88 9.72
CA ALA A 80 7.74 -29.32 9.93
C ALA A 80 7.17 -29.67 11.32
N GLY A 81 6.16 -30.56 11.36
CA GLY A 81 5.51 -30.93 12.62
C GLY A 81 4.36 -30.01 13.07
N MET A 82 4.04 -28.96 12.29
CA MET A 82 2.88 -28.11 12.56
C MET A 82 1.60 -28.93 12.70
N SER A 83 0.79 -28.61 13.71
CA SER A 83 -0.53 -29.25 13.91
C SER A 83 -1.58 -28.70 12.92
N LEU A 84 -2.67 -29.45 12.72
CA LEU A 84 -3.81 -28.97 11.92
C LEU A 84 -4.40 -27.66 12.47
N GLU A 85 -4.47 -27.51 13.79
CA GLU A 85 -5.00 -26.29 14.41
C GLU A 85 -4.08 -25.08 14.15
N ALA A 86 -2.77 -25.25 14.23
CA ALA A 86 -1.83 -24.19 13.86
C ALA A 86 -1.94 -23.82 12.36
N PHE A 87 -2.10 -24.82 11.49
CA PHE A 87 -2.36 -24.61 10.06
C PHE A 87 -3.64 -23.80 9.81
N LYS A 88 -4.75 -24.12 10.51
CA LYS A 88 -5.98 -23.32 10.41
C LYS A 88 -5.75 -21.86 10.75
N GLY A 89 -4.88 -21.55 11.72
CA GLY A 89 -4.51 -20.17 12.08
C GLY A 89 -3.92 -19.38 10.92
N ILE A 90 -2.92 -19.96 10.24
CA ILE A 90 -2.29 -19.29 9.07
C ILE A 90 -3.22 -19.29 7.85
N PHE A 91 -4.04 -20.33 7.68
CA PHE A 91 -5.02 -20.40 6.59
C PHE A 91 -6.04 -19.26 6.65
N TRP A 92 -6.58 -18.93 7.83
CA TRP A 92 -7.58 -17.89 7.97
C TRP A 92 -7.04 -16.49 7.63
N TRP A 93 -5.77 -16.18 7.90
CA TRP A 93 -5.15 -14.94 7.49
C TRP A 93 -5.10 -14.80 5.97
N GLU A 94 -4.63 -15.81 5.27
CA GLU A 94 -4.54 -15.80 3.81
C GLU A 94 -5.92 -15.82 3.16
N TRP A 95 -6.84 -16.65 3.67
CA TRP A 95 -8.21 -16.71 3.16
C TRP A 95 -8.93 -15.36 3.31
N THR A 96 -8.81 -14.70 4.46
CA THR A 96 -9.38 -13.37 4.69
C THR A 96 -8.82 -12.35 3.70
N HIS A 97 -7.51 -12.35 3.47
CA HIS A 97 -6.89 -11.48 2.48
C HIS A 97 -7.45 -11.73 1.07
N ARG A 98 -7.53 -12.99 0.66
CA ARG A 98 -8.08 -13.38 -0.66
C ARG A 98 -9.58 -13.06 -0.77
N LEU A 99 -10.35 -13.23 0.31
CA LEU A 99 -11.78 -12.87 0.34
C LEU A 99 -11.98 -11.36 0.19
N LEU A 100 -11.25 -10.56 0.95
CA LEU A 100 -11.29 -9.10 0.82
C LEU A 100 -10.96 -8.63 -0.59
N GLY A 101 -10.02 -9.27 -1.29
CA GLY A 101 -9.72 -8.98 -2.69
C GLY A 101 -10.90 -9.22 -3.62
N ARG A 102 -11.62 -10.32 -3.42
CA ARG A 102 -12.86 -10.63 -4.18
C ARG A 102 -13.96 -9.62 -3.89
N LEU A 103 -14.17 -9.32 -2.60
CA LEU A 103 -15.17 -8.34 -2.16
C LEU A 103 -14.87 -6.94 -2.68
N LEU A 104 -13.60 -6.56 -2.77
CA LEU A 104 -13.18 -5.29 -3.35
C LEU A 104 -13.59 -5.18 -4.83
N GLY A 105 -13.44 -6.25 -5.61
CA GLY A 105 -13.92 -6.32 -7.00
C GLY A 105 -15.43 -6.07 -7.10
N VAL A 106 -16.22 -6.72 -6.25
CA VAL A 106 -17.68 -6.54 -6.18
C VAL A 106 -18.05 -5.13 -5.70
N LEU A 107 -17.38 -4.64 -4.65
CA LEU A 107 -17.58 -3.30 -4.08
C LEU A 107 -17.26 -2.19 -5.10
N PHE A 108 -16.35 -2.46 -6.04
CA PHE A 108 -16.08 -1.53 -7.12
C PHE A 108 -17.09 -1.70 -8.27
N PHE A 109 -17.27 -2.92 -8.79
CA PHE A 109 -18.01 -3.17 -10.02
C PHE A 109 -19.51 -2.89 -9.89
N VAL A 110 -20.16 -3.39 -8.84
CA VAL A 110 -21.61 -3.24 -8.66
C VAL A 110 -22.03 -1.77 -8.53
N PRO A 111 -21.41 -0.95 -7.66
CA PRO A 111 -21.75 0.48 -7.62
C PRO A 111 -21.32 1.24 -8.87
N PHE A 112 -20.24 0.84 -9.56
CA PHE A 112 -19.88 1.45 -10.84
C PHE A 112 -21.01 1.31 -11.85
N VAL A 113 -21.55 0.10 -12.05
CA VAL A 113 -22.68 -0.16 -12.95
C VAL A 113 -23.90 0.66 -12.53
N TRP A 114 -24.20 0.66 -11.24
CA TRP A 114 -25.31 1.44 -10.69
C TRP A 114 -25.17 2.95 -10.96
N PHE A 115 -24.05 3.56 -10.62
CA PHE A 115 -23.80 4.99 -10.83
C PHE A 115 -23.72 5.37 -12.31
N ALA A 116 -23.22 4.47 -13.17
CA ALA A 116 -23.21 4.66 -14.61
C ALA A 116 -24.65 4.65 -15.18
N TRP A 117 -25.47 3.71 -14.73
CA TRP A 117 -26.89 3.64 -15.12
C TRP A 117 -27.70 4.81 -14.57
N ALA A 118 -27.49 5.22 -13.34
CA ALA A 118 -28.12 6.36 -12.70
C ALA A 118 -27.67 7.74 -13.26
N GLY A 119 -26.68 7.75 -14.19
CA GLY A 119 -26.16 8.98 -14.80
C GLY A 119 -25.27 9.82 -13.88
N ALA A 120 -24.90 9.32 -12.69
CA ALA A 120 -23.99 9.99 -11.76
C ALA A 120 -22.54 10.01 -12.28
N ILE A 121 -22.17 9.03 -13.13
CA ILE A 121 -20.90 8.95 -13.86
C ILE A 121 -21.19 9.25 -15.33
N ALA A 122 -20.64 10.36 -15.82
CA ALA A 122 -20.81 10.73 -17.23
C ALA A 122 -20.13 9.70 -18.16
N ARG A 123 -20.69 9.46 -19.36
CA ARG A 123 -20.14 8.47 -20.31
C ARG A 123 -18.66 8.69 -20.64
N ARG A 124 -18.22 9.93 -20.70
CA ARG A 124 -16.81 10.29 -20.92
C ARG A 124 -15.85 9.84 -19.79
N GLU A 125 -16.38 9.56 -18.59
CA GLU A 125 -15.61 9.13 -17.42
C GLU A 125 -15.55 7.57 -17.30
N TRP A 126 -16.38 6.84 -18.07
CA TRP A 126 -16.40 5.37 -18.06
C TRP A 126 -15.06 4.71 -18.37
N PRO A 127 -14.29 5.16 -19.39
CA PRO A 127 -12.98 4.56 -19.67
C PRO A 127 -12.06 4.61 -18.46
N ARG A 128 -12.09 5.72 -17.70
CA ARG A 128 -11.30 5.85 -16.48
C ARG A 128 -11.72 4.84 -15.42
N MET A 129 -13.02 4.66 -15.20
CA MET A 129 -13.52 3.67 -14.24
C MET A 129 -13.17 2.24 -14.66
N LEU A 130 -13.23 1.93 -15.95
CA LEU A 130 -12.82 0.64 -16.49
C LEU A 130 -11.31 0.41 -16.32
N VAL A 131 -10.48 1.43 -16.49
CA VAL A 131 -9.03 1.34 -16.20
C VAL A 131 -8.77 1.06 -14.72
N LEU A 132 -9.49 1.73 -13.81
CA LEU A 132 -9.36 1.44 -12.36
C LEU A 132 -9.79 0.02 -12.04
N PHE A 133 -10.85 -0.48 -12.64
CA PHE A 133 -11.30 -1.87 -12.50
C PHE A 133 -10.28 -2.87 -13.05
N ALA A 134 -9.73 -2.60 -14.23
CA ALA A 134 -8.69 -3.42 -14.86
C ALA A 134 -7.40 -3.46 -14.03
N LEU A 135 -7.01 -2.32 -13.41
CA LEU A 135 -5.90 -2.28 -12.44
C LEU A 135 -6.18 -3.15 -11.21
N GLY A 136 -7.43 -3.21 -10.74
CA GLY A 136 -7.84 -4.14 -9.69
C GLY A 136 -7.69 -5.60 -10.11
N GLY A 137 -8.07 -5.95 -11.35
CA GLY A 137 -7.84 -7.27 -11.93
C GLY A 137 -6.35 -7.62 -12.07
N LEU A 138 -5.55 -6.66 -12.56
CA LEU A 138 -4.10 -6.79 -12.62
C LEU A 138 -3.49 -7.04 -11.24
N GLN A 139 -3.97 -6.35 -10.20
CA GLN A 139 -3.53 -6.56 -8.83
C GLN A 139 -3.77 -7.99 -8.36
N GLY A 140 -4.93 -8.57 -8.70
CA GLY A 140 -5.21 -9.98 -8.41
C GLY A 140 -4.26 -10.94 -9.13
N PHE A 141 -3.99 -10.69 -10.42
CA PHE A 141 -3.02 -11.47 -11.20
C PHE A 141 -1.60 -11.37 -10.62
N VAL A 142 -1.13 -10.16 -10.29
CA VAL A 142 0.21 -9.95 -9.69
C VAL A 142 0.30 -10.64 -8.33
N GLY A 143 -0.80 -10.64 -7.54
CA GLY A 143 -0.85 -11.38 -6.26
C GLY A 143 -0.70 -12.89 -6.44
N TRP A 144 -1.41 -13.47 -7.41
CA TRP A 144 -1.23 -14.87 -7.77
C TRP A 144 0.21 -15.17 -8.22
N TRP A 145 0.74 -14.38 -9.14
CA TRP A 145 2.13 -14.53 -9.61
C TRP A 145 3.16 -14.41 -8.48
N MET A 146 2.89 -13.56 -7.48
CA MET A 146 3.73 -13.44 -6.28
C MET A 146 3.73 -14.74 -5.47
N VAL A 147 2.56 -15.30 -5.17
CA VAL A 147 2.41 -16.54 -4.38
C VAL A 147 3.10 -17.71 -5.06
N GLN A 148 3.00 -17.84 -6.39
CA GLN A 148 3.68 -18.91 -7.16
C GLN A 148 5.18 -18.95 -6.88
N SER A 149 5.84 -17.84 -6.60
CA SER A 149 7.28 -17.83 -6.32
C SER A 149 7.69 -18.55 -5.03
N GLY A 150 6.76 -18.73 -4.08
CA GLY A 150 7.00 -19.36 -2.80
C GLY A 150 6.56 -20.84 -2.75
N LEU A 151 5.88 -21.35 -3.79
CA LEU A 151 5.32 -22.71 -3.76
C LEU A 151 6.26 -23.79 -4.30
N GLU A 152 7.28 -23.42 -5.08
CA GLU A 152 8.11 -24.39 -5.81
C GLU A 152 9.48 -24.64 -5.14
N THR A 153 10.27 -23.59 -4.93
CA THR A 153 11.67 -23.71 -4.50
C THR A 153 12.04 -22.84 -3.30
N ARG A 154 11.18 -21.91 -2.91
CA ARG A 154 11.45 -20.92 -1.85
C ARG A 154 10.55 -21.18 -0.65
N VAL A 155 11.05 -20.87 0.53
CA VAL A 155 10.27 -20.90 1.78
C VAL A 155 9.39 -19.66 1.98
N SER A 156 9.62 -18.61 1.18
CA SER A 156 8.84 -17.36 1.21
C SER A 156 8.69 -16.78 -0.20
N VAL A 157 7.75 -15.86 -0.38
CA VAL A 157 7.55 -15.17 -1.66
C VAL A 157 8.78 -14.33 -2.05
N SER A 158 9.00 -14.15 -3.36
CA SER A 158 10.08 -13.31 -3.88
C SER A 158 9.91 -11.85 -3.42
N GLN A 159 10.97 -11.24 -2.88
CA GLN A 159 11.00 -9.81 -2.50
C GLN A 159 10.67 -8.89 -3.68
N TYR A 160 11.07 -9.25 -4.89
CA TYR A 160 10.74 -8.49 -6.11
C TYR A 160 9.25 -8.52 -6.43
N ARG A 161 8.66 -9.74 -6.42
CA ARG A 161 7.22 -9.90 -6.71
C ARG A 161 6.37 -9.27 -5.61
N LEU A 162 6.84 -9.29 -4.35
CA LEU A 162 6.21 -8.58 -3.24
C LEU A 162 6.25 -7.06 -3.45
N ALA A 163 7.39 -6.49 -3.83
CA ALA A 163 7.53 -5.07 -4.10
C ALA A 163 6.65 -4.63 -5.29
N ILE A 164 6.58 -5.43 -6.36
CA ILE A 164 5.70 -5.17 -7.51
C ILE A 164 4.23 -5.23 -7.09
N HIS A 165 3.82 -6.26 -6.32
CA HIS A 165 2.45 -6.40 -5.83
C HIS A 165 2.02 -5.21 -4.97
N LEU A 166 2.86 -4.80 -4.01
CA LEU A 166 2.61 -3.60 -3.22
C LEU A 166 2.59 -2.35 -4.10
N GLY A 167 3.53 -2.21 -5.03
CA GLY A 167 3.62 -1.06 -5.93
C GLY A 167 2.35 -0.88 -6.77
N VAL A 168 1.82 -1.95 -7.36
CA VAL A 168 0.55 -1.89 -8.13
C VAL A 168 -0.62 -1.55 -7.21
N ALA A 169 -0.67 -2.10 -5.98
CA ALA A 169 -1.71 -1.76 -4.99
C ALA A 169 -1.69 -0.26 -4.63
N LEU A 170 -0.49 0.31 -4.44
CA LEU A 170 -0.32 1.73 -4.14
C LEU A 170 -0.70 2.63 -5.32
N ILE A 171 -0.37 2.25 -6.56
CA ILE A 171 -0.81 2.95 -7.77
C ILE A 171 -2.34 2.96 -7.86
N LEU A 172 -2.98 1.81 -7.63
CA LEU A 172 -4.44 1.70 -7.62
C LEU A 172 -5.04 2.59 -6.52
N LEU A 173 -4.50 2.56 -5.30
CA LEU A 173 -4.92 3.40 -4.19
C LEU A 173 -4.85 4.89 -4.53
N VAL A 174 -3.71 5.34 -5.06
CA VAL A 174 -3.49 6.73 -5.48
C VAL A 174 -4.47 7.15 -6.58
N ALA A 175 -4.68 6.32 -7.60
CA ALA A 175 -5.59 6.61 -8.71
C ALA A 175 -7.04 6.69 -8.26
N ILE A 176 -7.49 5.80 -7.36
CA ILE A 176 -8.83 5.81 -6.77
C ILE A 176 -9.01 7.04 -5.88
N LEU A 177 -8.04 7.32 -4.98
CA LEU A 177 -8.09 8.48 -4.10
C LEU A 177 -8.13 9.80 -4.90
N TRP A 178 -7.28 9.93 -5.90
CA TRP A 178 -7.28 11.10 -6.79
C TRP A 178 -8.63 11.30 -7.46
N THR A 179 -9.20 10.23 -8.00
CA THR A 179 -10.52 10.25 -8.63
C THR A 179 -11.60 10.62 -7.62
N ALA A 180 -11.56 10.08 -6.41
CA ALA A 180 -12.49 10.43 -5.34
C ALA A 180 -12.45 11.93 -4.99
N LEU A 181 -11.24 12.48 -4.85
CA LEU A 181 -11.05 13.91 -4.56
C LEU A 181 -11.63 14.81 -5.67
N GLU A 182 -11.50 14.42 -6.95
CA GLU A 182 -12.11 15.16 -8.07
C GLU A 182 -13.63 15.11 -8.01
N TYR A 183 -14.24 13.98 -7.65
CA TYR A 183 -15.72 13.86 -7.51
C TYR A 183 -16.27 14.62 -6.30
N LEU A 184 -15.51 14.69 -5.21
CA LEU A 184 -15.92 15.36 -3.97
C LEU A 184 -15.77 16.88 -4.03
N ARG A 185 -14.96 17.36 -4.97
CA ARG A 185 -14.72 18.78 -5.10
C ARG A 185 -16.00 19.51 -5.52
N LYS A 186 -16.33 20.59 -4.80
CA LYS A 186 -17.25 21.62 -5.29
C LYS A 186 -16.51 22.40 -6.38
N SER A 187 -17.20 22.77 -7.47
CA SER A 187 -16.63 23.63 -8.53
C SER A 187 -15.81 24.77 -7.93
N PRO A 188 -14.66 25.14 -8.53
CA PRO A 188 -13.85 26.20 -7.98
C PRO A 188 -14.69 27.48 -7.86
N PRO A 189 -14.55 28.26 -6.79
CA PRO A 189 -14.98 29.65 -6.83
C PRO A 189 -14.19 30.32 -7.97
N GLU A 190 -14.87 30.97 -8.90
CA GLU A 190 -14.26 31.73 -10.02
C GLU A 190 -13.22 32.77 -9.57
N THR A 191 -13.11 33.02 -8.27
CA THR A 191 -12.35 34.13 -7.68
C THR A 191 -10.97 33.78 -7.14
N LEU A 192 -10.50 32.53 -7.18
CA LEU A 192 -9.16 32.15 -6.69
C LEU A 192 -8.12 32.00 -7.82
N ARG A 193 -8.06 32.96 -8.75
CA ARG A 193 -6.89 33.18 -9.57
C ARG A 193 -5.81 33.88 -8.72
N VAL A 194 -5.08 33.15 -7.93
CA VAL A 194 -3.89 33.68 -7.23
C VAL A 194 -2.73 33.69 -8.20
N SER A 195 -2.09 34.86 -8.25
CA SER A 195 -0.90 35.25 -9.02
C SER A 195 0.08 34.11 -9.34
N THR A 196 0.43 34.04 -10.60
CA THR A 196 1.22 33.05 -11.33
C THR A 196 2.72 33.02 -11.04
N SER A 197 3.22 33.63 -9.97
CA SER A 197 4.68 33.79 -9.76
C SER A 197 5.41 32.59 -9.13
N SER A 198 4.71 31.48 -8.81
CA SER A 198 5.34 30.32 -8.15
C SER A 198 4.91 28.96 -8.74
N ARG A 199 4.47 28.91 -10.00
CA ARG A 199 4.00 27.66 -10.67
C ARG A 199 4.97 26.48 -10.60
N TRP A 200 6.27 26.72 -10.45
CA TRP A 200 7.29 25.68 -10.61
C TRP A 200 7.79 25.03 -9.32
N GLY A 201 7.54 25.64 -8.15
CA GLY A 201 8.09 25.14 -6.88
C GLY A 201 7.15 24.23 -6.09
N GLY A 202 5.94 24.68 -5.82
CA GLY A 202 5.00 24.01 -4.90
C GLY A 202 4.38 22.74 -5.48
N GLU A 203 3.79 22.82 -6.67
CA GLU A 203 3.12 21.69 -7.31
C GLU A 203 4.10 20.55 -7.64
N ARG A 204 5.19 20.83 -8.32
CA ARG A 204 6.22 19.83 -8.64
C ARG A 204 6.84 19.21 -7.40
N GLY A 205 7.09 20.04 -6.36
CA GLY A 205 7.62 19.56 -5.09
C GLY A 205 6.65 18.60 -4.40
N ALA A 206 5.35 18.91 -4.40
CA ALA A 206 4.33 18.05 -3.81
C ALA A 206 4.21 16.68 -4.55
N PHE A 207 4.22 16.68 -5.89
CA PHE A 207 4.25 15.45 -6.68
C PHE A 207 5.55 14.66 -6.48
N ALA A 208 6.70 15.34 -6.42
CA ALA A 208 7.99 14.69 -6.17
C ALA A 208 8.01 14.00 -4.80
N ILE A 209 7.42 14.63 -3.76
CA ILE A 209 7.30 14.00 -2.44
C ILE A 209 6.36 12.79 -2.48
N ALA A 210 5.22 12.86 -3.16
CA ALA A 210 4.35 11.70 -3.31
C ALA A 210 5.08 10.54 -4.02
N GLY A 211 5.86 10.83 -5.06
CA GLY A 211 6.73 9.85 -5.73
C GLY A 211 7.82 9.29 -4.81
N LEU A 212 8.45 10.14 -4.00
CA LEU A 212 9.48 9.72 -3.04
C LEU A 212 8.91 8.82 -1.93
N VAL A 213 7.73 9.16 -1.39
CA VAL A 213 7.02 8.31 -0.40
C VAL A 213 6.64 6.97 -1.03
N TYR A 214 6.13 6.96 -2.26
CA TYR A 214 5.85 5.73 -2.99
C TYR A 214 7.11 4.86 -3.12
N PHE A 215 8.22 5.43 -3.57
CA PHE A 215 9.49 4.71 -3.70
C PHE A 215 10.01 4.19 -2.35
N GLN A 216 9.91 5.00 -1.29
CA GLN A 216 10.26 4.60 0.08
C GLN A 216 9.46 3.37 0.55
N MET A 217 8.19 3.26 0.18
CA MET A 217 7.39 2.07 0.48
C MET A 217 7.85 0.83 -0.28
N LEU A 218 8.37 0.97 -1.50
CA LEU A 218 8.98 -0.14 -2.25
C LEU A 218 10.28 -0.62 -1.58
N LEU A 219 11.12 0.31 -1.08
CA LEU A 219 12.29 -0.06 -0.27
C LEU A 219 11.86 -0.80 1.00
N GLY A 220 10.77 -0.38 1.64
CA GLY A 220 10.18 -1.10 2.77
C GLY A 220 9.69 -2.51 2.42
N ALA A 221 9.18 -2.71 1.21
CA ALA A 221 8.79 -4.04 0.72
C ALA A 221 10.00 -4.97 0.53
N LEU A 222 11.16 -4.44 0.09
CA LEU A 222 12.40 -5.22 0.04
C LEU A 222 12.88 -5.61 1.45
N VAL A 223 12.85 -4.68 2.41
CA VAL A 223 13.14 -4.96 3.83
C VAL A 223 12.25 -6.09 4.35
N ALA A 224 10.93 -6.01 4.10
CA ALA A 224 10.00 -7.04 4.51
C ALA A 224 10.26 -8.37 3.80
N GLY A 225 10.49 -8.36 2.48
CA GLY A 225 10.73 -9.55 1.67
C GLY A 225 12.02 -10.31 2.04
N LEU A 226 13.03 -9.58 2.47
CA LEU A 226 14.34 -10.12 2.89
C LEU A 226 14.43 -10.37 4.41
N HIS A 227 13.35 -10.17 5.19
CA HIS A 227 13.37 -10.22 6.66
C HIS A 227 14.43 -9.30 7.30
N ALA A 228 14.84 -8.25 6.57
CA ALA A 228 15.94 -7.37 6.97
C ALA A 228 15.62 -6.54 8.23
N GLY A 229 14.37 -6.39 8.61
CA GLY A 229 13.95 -5.71 9.86
C GLY A 229 14.43 -6.38 11.15
N LEU A 230 14.88 -7.63 11.08
CA LEU A 230 15.43 -8.41 12.19
C LEU A 230 16.96 -8.29 12.34
N LEU A 231 17.60 -7.62 11.39
CA LEU A 231 19.03 -7.33 11.42
C LEU A 231 19.28 -5.93 11.95
N TYR A 232 20.47 -5.65 12.46
CA TYR A 232 20.92 -4.31 12.86
C TYR A 232 19.84 -3.52 13.65
N ASN A 233 19.36 -4.07 14.77
CA ASN A 233 18.30 -3.46 15.57
C ASN A 233 18.80 -2.31 16.47
N THR A 234 19.72 -1.50 15.97
CA THR A 234 20.26 -0.29 16.58
C THR A 234 19.96 0.94 15.74
N TRP A 235 19.91 2.13 16.37
CA TRP A 235 19.68 3.40 15.71
C TRP A 235 20.41 4.53 16.49
N PRO A 236 21.03 5.54 15.82
CA PRO A 236 21.06 5.80 14.38
C PRO A 236 22.04 4.92 13.58
N SER A 237 23.02 4.33 14.23
CA SER A 237 24.01 3.45 13.60
C SER A 237 23.46 2.04 13.33
N MET A 238 24.18 1.27 12.51
CA MET A 238 23.97 -0.15 12.28
C MET A 238 25.09 -0.92 13.01
N ASP A 239 24.82 -1.27 14.29
CA ASP A 239 25.78 -1.89 15.22
C ASP A 239 27.11 -1.13 15.32
N GLY A 240 26.98 0.21 15.53
CA GLY A 240 28.10 1.13 15.69
C GLY A 240 28.69 1.67 14.38
N ARG A 241 28.26 1.18 13.22
CA ARG A 241 28.72 1.60 11.90
C ARG A 241 27.66 2.48 11.20
N PHE A 242 28.09 3.29 10.23
CA PHE A 242 27.17 4.06 9.39
C PHE A 242 26.45 3.16 8.38
N MET A 243 27.14 2.16 7.83
CA MET A 243 26.66 1.24 6.80
C MET A 243 26.99 -0.20 7.20
N PRO A 244 26.21 -1.23 6.77
CA PRO A 244 26.53 -2.63 7.02
C PRO A 244 27.93 -3.00 6.56
N GLU A 245 28.58 -3.91 7.28
CA GLU A 245 29.92 -4.38 6.92
C GLU A 245 29.95 -5.12 5.57
N ASP A 246 28.88 -5.86 5.31
CA ASP A 246 28.68 -6.69 4.12
C ASP A 246 27.90 -5.98 3.00
N ALA A 247 27.78 -4.62 3.05
CA ALA A 247 26.96 -3.84 2.13
C ALA A 247 27.19 -4.14 0.64
N PHE A 248 28.41 -4.56 0.27
CA PHE A 248 28.80 -4.87 -1.11
C PHE A 248 29.38 -6.28 -1.27
N ALA A 249 28.98 -7.23 -0.42
CA ALA A 249 29.49 -8.61 -0.44
C ALA A 249 29.06 -9.42 -1.67
N GLN A 250 27.99 -9.02 -2.36
CA GLN A 250 27.47 -9.74 -3.53
C GLN A 250 28.06 -9.22 -4.85
N SER A 251 28.23 -10.14 -5.80
CA SER A 251 28.64 -9.82 -7.18
C SER A 251 27.57 -10.29 -8.17
N PRO A 252 27.22 -9.46 -9.15
CA PRO A 252 27.68 -8.08 -9.40
C PRO A 252 27.19 -7.10 -8.32
N TRP A 253 27.96 -6.04 -8.08
CA TRP A 253 27.78 -5.11 -6.95
C TRP A 253 26.36 -4.52 -6.79
N TRP A 254 25.63 -4.32 -7.88
CA TRP A 254 24.28 -3.77 -7.87
C TRP A 254 23.23 -4.72 -7.27
N LEU A 255 23.51 -6.05 -7.19
CA LEU A 255 22.62 -7.01 -6.53
C LEU A 255 22.43 -6.70 -5.04
N ASN A 256 23.43 -6.08 -4.39
CA ASN A 256 23.34 -5.74 -2.97
C ASN A 256 22.14 -4.86 -2.64
N PHE A 257 21.72 -3.95 -3.52
CA PHE A 257 20.54 -3.10 -3.29
C PHE A 257 19.23 -3.89 -3.24
N PHE A 258 19.19 -5.12 -3.72
CA PHE A 258 17.98 -5.92 -3.86
C PHE A 258 18.03 -7.30 -3.19
N GLU A 259 19.23 -7.84 -2.95
CA GLU A 259 19.44 -9.21 -2.46
C GLU A 259 20.17 -9.23 -1.10
N ASN A 260 20.86 -8.16 -0.73
CA ASN A 260 21.54 -8.07 0.56
C ASN A 260 20.59 -7.46 1.60
N PRO A 261 20.20 -8.23 2.67
CA PRO A 261 19.27 -7.72 3.68
C PRO A 261 19.79 -6.49 4.43
N GLY A 262 21.11 -6.45 4.75
CA GLY A 262 21.74 -5.29 5.41
C GLY A 262 21.66 -4.04 4.57
N MET A 263 21.98 -4.15 3.27
CA MET A 263 21.91 -3.03 2.34
C MET A 263 20.47 -2.58 2.10
N ALA A 264 19.50 -3.49 1.95
CA ALA A 264 18.09 -3.13 1.81
C ALA A 264 17.58 -2.36 3.04
N GLN A 265 18.00 -2.73 4.26
CA GLN A 265 17.67 -1.98 5.47
C GLN A 265 18.34 -0.59 5.47
N PHE A 266 19.61 -0.50 5.05
CA PHE A 266 20.34 0.77 4.92
C PHE A 266 19.64 1.72 3.95
N ASP A 267 19.31 1.24 2.74
CA ASP A 267 18.62 2.02 1.71
C ASP A 267 17.28 2.55 2.20
N HIS A 268 16.54 1.72 2.94
CA HIS A 268 15.27 2.12 3.53
C HIS A 268 15.44 3.23 4.57
N ARG A 269 16.51 3.20 5.40
CA ARG A 269 16.82 4.27 6.37
C ARG A 269 17.20 5.56 5.66
N ILE A 270 18.08 5.51 4.65
CA ILE A 270 18.49 6.68 3.87
C ILE A 270 17.28 7.30 3.13
N GLY A 271 16.45 6.46 2.52
CA GLY A 271 15.20 6.90 1.88
C GLY A 271 14.27 7.61 2.86
N ALA A 272 14.13 7.10 4.10
CA ALA A 272 13.32 7.75 5.14
C ALA A 272 13.87 9.13 5.52
N TYR A 273 15.19 9.29 5.64
CA TYR A 273 15.81 10.61 5.89
C TYR A 273 15.57 11.57 4.72
N LEU A 274 15.66 11.09 3.49
CA LEU A 274 15.37 11.90 2.29
C LEU A 274 13.90 12.37 2.27
N VAL A 275 12.95 11.48 2.61
CA VAL A 275 11.53 11.85 2.75
C VAL A 275 11.39 12.94 3.81
N ALA A 276 11.99 12.75 5.00
CA ALA A 276 11.90 13.70 6.11
C ALA A 276 12.41 15.10 5.72
N VAL A 277 13.61 15.16 5.18
CA VAL A 277 14.25 16.44 4.74
C VAL A 277 13.41 17.10 3.64
N SER A 278 12.93 16.33 2.66
CA SER A 278 12.14 16.86 1.54
C SER A 278 10.79 17.41 2.01
N VAL A 279 10.09 16.68 2.88
CA VAL A 279 8.80 17.13 3.45
C VAL A 279 9.01 18.39 4.31
N PHE A 280 10.02 18.39 5.18
CA PHE A 280 10.34 19.57 6.01
C PHE A 280 10.70 20.79 5.16
N ALA A 281 11.56 20.63 4.15
CA ALA A 281 11.96 21.70 3.26
C ALA A 281 10.78 22.30 2.47
N LEU A 282 9.88 21.43 1.94
CA LEU A 282 8.68 21.89 1.25
C LEU A 282 7.77 22.64 2.22
N TRP A 283 7.47 22.06 3.39
CA TRP A 283 6.62 22.68 4.40
C TRP A 283 7.18 24.04 4.85
N TRP A 284 8.49 24.10 5.15
CA TRP A 284 9.15 25.34 5.57
C TRP A 284 9.01 26.46 4.54
N ARG A 285 9.24 26.12 3.28
CA ARG A 285 9.13 27.07 2.16
C ARG A 285 7.71 27.56 1.93
N GLU A 286 6.71 26.74 2.24
CA GLU A 286 5.31 26.99 1.86
C GLU A 286 4.41 27.38 3.01
N ARG A 287 4.83 27.19 4.28
CA ARG A 287 4.00 27.40 5.49
C ARG A 287 3.37 28.79 5.60
N GLY A 288 4.03 29.83 5.10
CA GLY A 288 3.52 31.20 5.09
C GLY A 288 2.67 31.58 3.87
N LYS A 289 2.64 30.72 2.85
CA LYS A 289 1.97 30.98 1.55
C LYS A 289 0.69 30.20 1.39
N LEU A 290 0.59 29.02 1.99
CA LEU A 290 -0.55 28.13 1.88
C LEU A 290 -1.65 28.52 2.89
N GLN A 291 -2.90 28.39 2.44
CA GLN A 291 -4.10 28.63 3.24
C GLN A 291 -5.13 27.51 3.04
N GLY A 292 -6.16 27.43 3.88
CA GLY A 292 -7.27 26.50 3.74
C GLY A 292 -6.82 25.03 3.72
N ALA A 293 -7.35 24.23 2.80
CA ALA A 293 -7.08 22.82 2.69
C ALA A 293 -5.61 22.49 2.36
N ALA A 294 -4.96 23.30 1.51
CA ALA A 294 -3.55 23.10 1.18
C ALA A 294 -2.62 23.31 2.39
N ARG A 295 -2.92 24.26 3.29
CA ARG A 295 -2.18 24.42 4.55
C ARG A 295 -2.42 23.24 5.49
N ARG A 296 -3.68 22.79 5.60
CA ARG A 296 -4.01 21.62 6.45
C ARG A 296 -3.32 20.36 5.97
N SER A 297 -3.36 20.09 4.67
CA SER A 297 -2.70 18.91 4.08
C SER A 297 -1.17 18.97 4.22
N GLY A 298 -0.54 20.13 4.06
CA GLY A 298 0.89 20.31 4.28
C GLY A 298 1.32 20.08 5.72
N ASN A 299 0.54 20.59 6.70
CA ASN A 299 0.79 20.33 8.12
C ASN A 299 0.58 18.85 8.47
N ALA A 300 -0.50 18.23 7.96
CA ALA A 300 -0.76 16.81 8.15
C ALA A 300 0.38 15.94 7.59
N LEU A 301 0.88 16.28 6.39
CA LEU A 301 2.03 15.60 5.78
C LEU A 301 3.27 15.66 6.66
N LEU A 302 3.62 16.83 7.22
CA LEU A 302 4.75 16.97 8.13
C LEU A 302 4.58 16.14 9.40
N HIS A 303 3.44 16.29 10.09
CA HIS A 303 3.22 15.58 11.36
C HIS A 303 3.17 14.07 11.17
N LEU A 304 2.54 13.61 10.10
CA LEU A 304 2.47 12.17 9.80
C LEU A 304 3.84 11.61 9.40
N THR A 305 4.68 12.39 8.71
CA THR A 305 6.08 12.01 8.41
C THR A 305 6.90 11.84 9.70
N LEU A 306 6.80 12.78 10.65
CA LEU A 306 7.49 12.68 11.92
C LEU A 306 7.01 11.47 12.74
N PHE A 307 5.70 11.24 12.77
CA PHE A 307 5.13 10.07 13.44
C PHE A 307 5.57 8.75 12.79
N GLN A 308 5.59 8.69 11.45
CA GLN A 308 6.03 7.51 10.69
C GLN A 308 7.50 7.15 10.98
N ILE A 309 8.37 8.16 11.09
CA ILE A 309 9.78 7.95 11.43
C ILE A 309 9.91 7.44 12.87
N ALA A 310 9.23 8.06 13.82
CA ALA A 310 9.24 7.60 15.22
C ALA A 310 8.74 6.16 15.33
N LEU A 311 7.64 5.83 14.62
CA LEU A 311 7.09 4.49 14.58
C LEU A 311 8.06 3.49 13.93
N GLY A 312 8.76 3.89 12.85
CA GLY A 312 9.76 3.05 12.18
C GLY A 312 10.96 2.75 13.08
N ILE A 313 11.49 3.77 13.78
CA ILE A 313 12.59 3.60 14.74
C ILE A 313 12.15 2.68 15.89
N THR A 314 10.96 2.89 16.45
CA THR A 314 10.43 2.03 17.51
C THR A 314 10.25 0.59 17.05
N THR A 315 9.70 0.39 15.84
CA THR A 315 9.55 -0.94 15.24
C THR A 315 10.89 -1.64 15.11
N LEU A 316 11.91 -0.94 14.64
CA LEU A 316 13.27 -1.47 14.49
C LEU A 316 13.90 -1.87 15.84
N LEU A 317 13.90 -0.94 16.82
CA LEU A 317 14.53 -1.15 18.12
C LEU A 317 13.88 -2.29 18.93
N LEU A 318 12.59 -2.54 18.70
CA LEU A 318 11.84 -3.63 19.32
C LEU A 318 11.86 -4.94 18.48
N GLN A 319 12.75 -5.05 17.48
CA GLN A 319 12.89 -6.24 16.64
C GLN A 319 11.61 -6.60 15.83
N ALA A 320 10.98 -5.56 15.30
CA ALA A 320 9.83 -5.63 14.39
C ALA A 320 8.64 -6.47 14.90
N PRO A 321 8.06 -6.18 16.08
CA PRO A 321 6.84 -6.86 16.51
C PRO A 321 5.74 -6.73 15.46
N GLU A 322 4.95 -7.78 15.25
CA GLU A 322 3.94 -7.86 14.20
C GLU A 322 2.97 -6.67 14.20
N THR A 323 2.50 -6.26 15.37
CA THR A 323 1.57 -5.14 15.54
C THR A 323 2.20 -3.81 15.15
N LEU A 324 3.46 -3.56 15.53
CA LEU A 324 4.17 -2.33 15.17
C LEU A 324 4.55 -2.31 13.70
N ALA A 325 4.97 -3.45 13.13
CA ALA A 325 5.28 -3.57 11.71
C ALA A 325 4.03 -3.34 10.84
N ALA A 326 2.87 -3.90 11.24
CA ALA A 326 1.59 -3.65 10.57
C ALA A 326 1.15 -2.19 10.70
N ALA A 327 1.30 -1.58 11.88
CA ALA A 327 1.01 -0.16 12.10
C ALA A 327 1.91 0.72 11.24
N HIS A 328 3.22 0.44 11.19
CA HIS A 328 4.19 1.17 10.36
C HIS A 328 3.82 1.11 8.87
N GLN A 329 3.38 -0.04 8.37
CA GLN A 329 2.91 -0.21 7.00
C GLN A 329 1.62 0.58 6.72
N LEU A 330 0.63 0.52 7.62
CA LEU A 330 -0.62 1.29 7.48
C LEU A 330 -0.35 2.79 7.48
N VAL A 331 0.45 3.28 8.42
CA VAL A 331 0.78 4.72 8.52
C VAL A 331 1.57 5.18 7.30
N ALA A 332 2.45 4.35 6.73
CA ALA A 332 3.12 4.65 5.45
C ALA A 332 2.13 4.82 4.30
N ALA A 333 1.11 3.95 4.21
CA ALA A 333 0.07 4.09 3.19
C ALA A 333 -0.80 5.35 3.40
N LEU A 334 -1.12 5.69 4.65
CA LEU A 334 -1.79 6.96 4.99
C LEU A 334 -0.92 8.18 4.69
N LEU A 335 0.40 8.07 4.88
CA LEU A 335 1.35 9.12 4.51
C LEU A 335 1.34 9.35 2.99
N LEU A 336 1.33 8.29 2.19
CA LEU A 336 1.18 8.40 0.73
C LEU A 336 -0.16 9.05 0.36
N CYS A 337 -1.26 8.64 0.96
CA CYS A 337 -2.57 9.27 0.75
C CYS A 337 -2.55 10.77 1.10
N THR A 338 -1.86 11.13 2.19
CA THR A 338 -1.73 12.53 2.62
C THR A 338 -0.86 13.34 1.65
N ALA A 339 0.22 12.76 1.14
CA ALA A 339 1.07 13.39 0.12
C ALA A 339 0.29 13.63 -1.19
N VAL A 340 -0.53 12.66 -1.61
CA VAL A 340 -1.42 12.77 -2.78
C VAL A 340 -2.49 13.85 -2.55
N TRP A 341 -3.12 13.88 -1.37
CA TRP A 341 -4.06 14.93 -1.01
C TRP A 341 -3.39 16.31 -1.04
N HIS A 342 -2.17 16.44 -0.50
CA HIS A 342 -1.43 17.70 -0.55
C HIS A 342 -1.12 18.14 -1.99
N ALA A 343 -0.65 17.21 -2.83
CA ALA A 343 -0.39 17.48 -4.24
C ALA A 343 -1.67 17.92 -4.99
N PHE A 344 -2.80 17.29 -4.70
CA PHE A 344 -4.10 17.66 -5.23
C PHE A 344 -4.49 19.09 -4.85
N GLU A 345 -4.39 19.47 -3.58
CA GLU A 345 -4.77 20.78 -3.08
C GLU A 345 -3.87 21.92 -3.60
N VAL A 346 -2.56 21.63 -3.76
CA VAL A 346 -1.60 22.60 -4.30
C VAL A 346 -1.82 22.82 -5.79
N ARG A 347 -2.09 21.74 -6.57
CA ARG A 347 -2.38 21.83 -8.00
C ARG A 347 -3.59 22.74 -8.29
N LEU A 348 -4.63 22.67 -7.47
CA LEU A 348 -5.85 23.45 -7.64
C LEU A 348 -5.68 24.97 -7.50
N ARG A 349 -4.56 25.41 -6.94
CA ARG A 349 -4.22 26.83 -6.79
C ARG A 349 -3.42 27.37 -7.96
N THR A 350 -2.87 26.47 -8.77
CA THR A 350 -2.04 26.81 -9.92
C THR A 350 -2.81 26.76 -11.24
N THR A 351 -3.97 26.12 -11.28
CA THR A 351 -4.94 26.12 -12.39
C THR A 351 -6.02 27.16 -12.20
#